data_2374f107547f92a30d9fdc0740f64ae1
#
_entry.id   2374f107547f92a30d9fdc0740f64ae1
#
_cell.length_a   1.000
_cell.length_b   1.000
_cell.length_c   1.000
_cell.angle_alpha   90.00
_cell.angle_beta   90.00
_cell.angle_gamma   90.00
#
_symmetry.space_group_name_H-M   'P 1'
#
loop_
_entity.id
_entity.type
_entity.pdbx_description
1 polymer ?
#
loop_
_entity_poly.entity_id
_entity_poly.type
_entity_poly.pdbx_seq_one_letter_code
_entity_poly.pdbx_strand_id
1 'polypeptide(L)'
;MSKDIKPKQRLGQQSSPRKRIIIWTLLLSTCGGGGYAAYRYNAGNTEIDIAVAKARRGDFVISVRTRGEVRSTRSVLLTAPQVPDPRIVKLAESGRMIKKGEVVIEFDAVQQEQNFIERNTTVRTADSEIVQTKASHKMVDESDAMNLMQAQYNVERAKLEASKAEILSEIDGAKNRINVGISEGELKQVDTTIESHKVTQEVDLDRLNQRRDKTVRDMELAKSYISKMVVRSPIDGLVNVLSNFRAGGSFGSSPPPFKEGDRVWTGATIAEIPDLSEMRIELKLDEVDRGKLQLGQAVKVRVDAILEKEFTADLDWISPIAAITYKGFGLSEKTFPARATLKNLDPRLRPGMSASAEVIIERQQNALLIPARGSFVRGGKPAVYIQKGQQFLPRQIEVGKRNEEDIVVISGLKEGEVVTLENPAEALKRAKKKL
;
A
#
# COMPACT_ATOMS: atom_id res chain seq x y z
N MET A 1 19.65 -108.43 37.91
CA MET A 1 20.95 -108.91 38.44
C MET A 1 21.77 -107.70 38.75
N SER A 2 21.92 -107.51 40.00
CA SER A 2 23.15 -107.49 40.83
C SER A 2 23.92 -106.19 40.67
N LYS A 3 24.41 -105.47 41.61
CA LYS A 3 24.59 -105.52 43.05
C LYS A 3 25.10 -104.17 43.51
N ASP A 4 24.66 -103.83 44.69
CA ASP A 4 25.28 -102.89 45.60
C ASP A 4 26.79 -102.73 45.56
N ILE A 5 27.28 -101.52 45.90
CA ILE A 5 28.33 -101.30 46.91
C ILE A 5 28.35 -99.81 47.33
N LYS A 6 28.06 -99.54 48.63
CA LYS A 6 28.43 -98.32 49.34
C LYS A 6 29.93 -98.39 49.74
N PRO A 7 30.58 -97.29 49.86
CA PRO A 7 31.52 -97.12 50.99
C PRO A 7 31.46 -95.79 51.75
N LYS A 8 31.37 -95.94 52.97
CA LYS A 8 32.12 -95.37 54.08
C LYS A 8 32.25 -93.86 54.21
N GLN A 9 31.53 -93.35 55.25
CA GLN A 9 31.75 -92.06 55.92
C GLN A 9 33.21 -91.97 56.50
N ARG A 10 33.81 -90.81 56.29
CA ARG A 10 34.92 -90.32 57.09
C ARG A 10 34.50 -89.11 57.91
N LEU A 11 34.59 -89.18 59.23
CA LEU A 11 34.40 -88.10 60.17
C LEU A 11 35.43 -87.01 59.93
N GLY A 12 35.05 -85.82 59.72
CA GLY A 12 35.91 -84.64 59.60
C GLY A 12 35.71 -83.69 60.80
N GLN A 13 36.76 -83.20 61.26
CA GLN A 13 37.02 -82.39 62.45
C GLN A 13 36.05 -81.18 62.57
N GLN A 14 35.48 -80.99 63.74
CA GLN A 14 34.79 -79.76 64.18
C GLN A 14 35.82 -78.63 64.35
N SER A 15 35.68 -77.59 63.46
CA SER A 15 36.36 -76.30 63.66
C SER A 15 35.60 -75.47 64.70
N SER A 16 36.27 -75.00 65.74
CA SER A 16 35.73 -74.26 66.87
C SER A 16 34.92 -72.98 66.39
N PRO A 17 33.77 -72.70 66.98
CA PRO A 17 32.88 -71.59 66.56
C PRO A 17 33.51 -70.20 66.67
N ARG A 18 34.51 -70.04 67.52
CA ARG A 18 35.21 -68.75 67.71
C ARG A 18 36.03 -68.28 66.50
N LYS A 19 36.63 -69.17 65.73
CA LYS A 19 37.36 -68.79 64.51
C LYS A 19 36.43 -68.34 63.37
N ARG A 20 35.22 -68.85 63.23
CA ARG A 20 34.24 -68.43 62.27
C ARG A 20 33.67 -67.05 62.57
N ILE A 21 33.41 -66.72 63.80
CA ILE A 21 32.92 -65.40 64.25
C ILE A 21 33.99 -64.34 63.97
N ILE A 22 35.26 -64.55 64.19
CA ILE A 22 36.33 -63.60 63.92
C ILE A 22 36.49 -63.35 62.41
N ILE A 23 36.37 -64.38 61.58
CA ILE A 23 36.41 -64.23 60.08
C ILE A 23 35.22 -63.42 59.58
N TRP A 24 33.99 -63.66 60.12
CA TRP A 24 32.81 -62.92 59.73
C TRP A 24 32.79 -61.46 60.14
N THR A 25 33.37 -61.17 61.38
CA THR A 25 33.51 -59.77 61.83
C THR A 25 34.56 -59.01 61.02
N LEU A 26 35.67 -59.67 60.64
CA LEU A 26 36.66 -59.04 59.73
C LEU A 26 36.15 -58.80 58.34
N LEU A 27 35.36 -59.73 57.76
CA LEU A 27 34.72 -59.59 56.47
C LEU A 27 33.67 -58.49 56.51
N LEU A 28 32.85 -58.36 57.55
CA LEU A 28 31.89 -57.30 57.74
C LEU A 28 32.57 -55.92 57.91
N SER A 29 33.70 -55.86 58.64
CA SER A 29 34.46 -54.60 58.78
C SER A 29 35.11 -54.14 57.50
N THR A 30 35.65 -55.06 56.67
CA THR A 30 36.28 -54.75 55.40
C THR A 30 35.23 -54.39 54.37
N CYS A 31 34.05 -55.06 54.29
CA CYS A 31 32.94 -54.68 53.43
C CYS A 31 32.29 -53.33 53.83
N GLY A 32 32.13 -53.13 55.19
CA GLY A 32 31.60 -51.87 55.71
C GLY A 32 32.53 -50.66 55.43
N GLY A 33 33.82 -50.87 55.70
CA GLY A 33 34.86 -49.86 55.48
C GLY A 33 35.11 -49.59 54.02
N GLY A 34 35.15 -50.64 53.17
CA GLY A 34 35.24 -50.51 51.71
C GLY A 34 34.01 -49.87 51.07
N GLY A 35 32.81 -50.24 51.53
CA GLY A 35 31.56 -49.65 51.09
C GLY A 35 31.45 -48.19 51.50
N TYR A 36 31.86 -47.81 52.70
CA TYR A 36 31.87 -46.42 53.15
C TYR A 36 32.92 -45.57 52.38
N ALA A 37 34.10 -46.13 52.09
CA ALA A 37 35.13 -45.47 51.32
C ALA A 37 34.70 -45.29 49.87
N ALA A 38 34.11 -46.34 49.28
CA ALA A 38 33.54 -46.27 47.91
C ALA A 38 32.36 -45.31 47.86
N TYR A 39 31.48 -45.28 48.89
CA TYR A 39 30.38 -44.30 48.96
C TYR A 39 30.91 -42.87 49.08
N ARG A 40 31.93 -42.62 49.90
CA ARG A 40 32.56 -41.30 50.05
C ARG A 40 33.30 -40.86 48.79
N TYR A 41 33.95 -41.77 48.07
CA TYR A 41 34.66 -41.54 46.86
C TYR A 41 33.65 -41.20 45.72
N ASN A 42 32.56 -41.94 45.63
CA ASN A 42 31.53 -41.75 44.65
C ASN A 42 30.60 -40.54 44.97
N ALA A 43 30.39 -40.23 46.26
CA ALA A 43 29.62 -39.05 46.71
C ALA A 43 30.38 -37.72 46.49
N GLY A 44 31.69 -37.75 46.24
CA GLY A 44 32.53 -36.57 45.98
C GLY A 44 32.62 -36.16 44.51
N ASN A 45 32.25 -37.04 43.58
CA ASN A 45 32.41 -36.81 42.13
C ASN A 45 31.07 -36.78 41.35
N THR A 46 30.10 -36.05 41.86
CA THR A 46 28.95 -35.73 40.97
C THR A 46 29.42 -34.66 40.01
N GLU A 47 29.87 -35.07 38.82
CA GLU A 47 30.07 -34.15 37.71
C GLU A 47 28.71 -33.55 37.38
N ILE A 48 28.55 -32.28 37.70
CA ILE A 48 27.35 -31.54 37.37
C ILE A 48 27.59 -30.97 35.97
N ASP A 49 26.91 -31.52 35.01
CA ASP A 49 26.87 -30.95 33.66
C ASP A 49 26.04 -29.65 33.69
N ILE A 50 26.72 -28.53 33.80
CA ILE A 50 26.15 -27.21 33.80
C ILE A 50 26.44 -26.60 32.44
N ALA A 51 25.38 -26.15 31.72
CA ALA A 51 25.53 -25.44 30.48
C ALA A 51 26.40 -24.19 30.68
N VAL A 52 27.43 -24.06 29.87
CA VAL A 52 28.41 -22.97 29.93
C VAL A 52 28.50 -22.24 28.60
N ALA A 53 28.90 -20.98 28.63
CA ALA A 53 29.18 -20.18 27.45
C ALA A 53 30.46 -19.38 27.61
N LYS A 54 31.18 -19.11 26.55
CA LYS A 54 32.38 -18.26 26.55
C LYS A 54 32.00 -16.81 26.40
N ALA A 55 32.57 -15.94 27.22
CA ALA A 55 32.53 -14.50 26.98
C ALA A 55 33.25 -14.17 25.67
N ARG A 56 32.55 -13.51 24.75
CA ARG A 56 33.04 -13.20 23.40
C ARG A 56 32.97 -11.71 23.13
N ARG A 57 33.85 -11.21 22.29
CA ARG A 57 33.69 -9.88 21.72
C ARG A 57 32.88 -9.97 20.44
N GLY A 58 31.96 -9.03 20.27
CA GLY A 58 31.11 -8.98 19.12
C GLY A 58 30.30 -7.69 19.03
N ASP A 59 29.52 -7.59 17.99
CA ASP A 59 28.58 -6.50 17.80
C ASP A 59 27.34 -6.74 18.65
N PHE A 60 27.09 -5.81 19.56
CA PHE A 60 25.87 -5.79 20.34
C PHE A 60 24.83 -4.92 19.66
N VAL A 61 23.65 -5.47 19.40
CA VAL A 61 22.56 -4.78 18.70
C VAL A 61 21.31 -4.81 19.56
N ILE A 62 20.73 -3.65 19.79
CA ILE A 62 19.37 -3.53 20.32
C ILE A 62 18.46 -3.24 19.15
N SER A 63 17.49 -4.10 18.93
CA SER A 63 16.55 -3.98 17.82
C SER A 63 15.12 -4.28 18.27
N VAL A 64 14.17 -3.77 17.51
CA VAL A 64 12.75 -4.11 17.60
C VAL A 64 12.37 -4.92 16.39
N ARG A 65 11.80 -6.09 16.62
CA ARG A 65 11.27 -6.97 15.59
C ARG A 65 9.79 -6.66 15.35
N THR A 66 9.43 -6.45 14.10
CA THR A 66 8.05 -6.19 13.69
C THR A 66 7.74 -6.90 12.38
N ARG A 67 6.46 -7.01 12.08
CA ARG A 67 5.99 -7.52 10.79
C ARG A 67 5.49 -6.38 9.93
N GLY A 68 5.59 -6.58 8.63
CA GLY A 68 5.14 -5.62 7.65
C GLY A 68 4.80 -6.26 6.33
N GLU A 69 4.39 -5.41 5.40
CA GLU A 69 4.03 -5.77 4.05
C GLU A 69 4.80 -4.88 3.07
N VAL A 70 5.34 -5.50 2.04
CA VAL A 70 6.02 -4.78 0.95
C VAL A 70 4.96 -4.06 0.12
N ARG A 71 5.16 -2.75 -0.10
CA ARG A 71 4.29 -1.93 -0.94
C ARG A 71 5.11 -1.07 -1.89
N SER A 72 4.52 -0.72 -3.01
CA SER A 72 5.09 0.30 -3.89
C SER A 72 4.97 1.68 -3.23
N THR A 73 5.95 2.52 -3.43
CA THR A 73 5.92 3.92 -2.96
C THR A 73 4.88 4.72 -3.74
N ARG A 74 4.72 4.40 -5.04
CA ARG A 74 3.76 5.02 -5.94
C ARG A 74 2.98 3.96 -6.68
N SER A 75 1.68 4.15 -6.84
CA SER A 75 0.85 3.33 -7.71
C SER A 75 -0.09 4.22 -8.51
N VAL A 76 -0.33 3.85 -9.75
CA VAL A 76 -1.30 4.53 -10.61
C VAL A 76 -2.63 3.79 -10.48
N LEU A 77 -3.64 4.52 -10.04
CA LEU A 77 -4.99 3.99 -9.89
C LEU A 77 -5.75 4.16 -11.20
N LEU A 78 -6.32 3.09 -11.71
CA LEU A 78 -7.17 3.07 -12.89
C LEU A 78 -8.63 3.06 -12.45
N THR A 79 -9.32 4.18 -12.77
CA THR A 79 -10.68 4.42 -12.30
C THR A 79 -11.69 4.35 -13.44
N ALA A 80 -12.93 3.98 -13.09
CA ALA A 80 -14.05 4.02 -14.01
C ALA A 80 -14.31 5.47 -14.48
N PRO A 81 -14.68 5.66 -15.76
CA PRO A 81 -14.97 6.97 -16.31
C PRO A 81 -16.21 7.59 -15.64
N GLN A 82 -16.28 8.95 -15.71
CA GLN A 82 -17.42 9.70 -15.18
C GLN A 82 -18.58 9.70 -16.20
N VAL A 83 -19.14 8.52 -16.43
CA VAL A 83 -20.32 8.30 -17.26
C VAL A 83 -21.37 7.51 -16.51
N PRO A 84 -22.65 7.63 -16.84
CA PRO A 84 -23.69 6.83 -16.21
C PRO A 84 -23.50 5.34 -16.50
N ASP A 85 -23.61 4.51 -15.44
CA ASP A 85 -23.65 3.04 -15.46
C ASP A 85 -22.58 2.35 -16.34
N PRO A 86 -21.27 2.61 -16.13
CA PRO A 86 -20.22 1.98 -16.92
C PRO A 86 -20.14 0.49 -16.62
N ARG A 87 -20.11 -0.34 -17.68
CA ARG A 87 -19.98 -1.78 -17.62
C ARG A 87 -18.63 -2.22 -18.19
N ILE A 88 -17.93 -3.08 -17.52
CA ILE A 88 -16.64 -3.64 -17.97
C ILE A 88 -16.91 -4.66 -19.09
N VAL A 89 -16.32 -4.46 -20.27
CA VAL A 89 -16.33 -5.40 -21.40
C VAL A 89 -15.07 -6.25 -21.39
N LYS A 90 -13.90 -5.60 -21.21
CA LYS A 90 -12.61 -6.29 -21.09
C LYS A 90 -11.83 -5.74 -19.92
N LEU A 91 -11.14 -6.63 -19.23
CA LEU A 91 -10.28 -6.31 -18.10
C LEU A 91 -9.00 -7.14 -18.19
N ALA A 92 -7.84 -6.47 -18.10
CA ALA A 92 -6.57 -7.16 -18.05
C ALA A 92 -6.50 -8.05 -16.79
N GLU A 93 -5.97 -9.25 -16.93
CA GLU A 93 -5.80 -10.18 -15.82
C GLU A 93 -4.84 -9.63 -14.76
N SER A 94 -5.16 -9.89 -13.49
CA SER A 94 -4.28 -9.53 -12.39
C SER A 94 -2.95 -10.30 -12.50
N GLY A 95 -1.83 -9.59 -12.33
CA GLY A 95 -0.49 -10.16 -12.48
C GLY A 95 0.08 -10.11 -13.91
N ARG A 96 -0.67 -9.61 -14.91
CA ARG A 96 -0.17 -9.41 -16.25
C ARG A 96 0.75 -8.19 -16.32
N MET A 97 1.89 -8.34 -16.96
CA MET A 97 2.78 -7.23 -17.30
C MET A 97 2.23 -6.49 -18.52
N ILE A 98 2.07 -5.18 -18.40
CA ILE A 98 1.58 -4.30 -19.46
C ILE A 98 2.56 -3.19 -19.74
N LYS A 99 2.51 -2.66 -20.97
CA LYS A 99 3.30 -1.53 -21.42
C LYS A 99 2.48 -0.24 -21.37
N LYS A 100 3.18 0.88 -21.28
CA LYS A 100 2.58 2.20 -21.41
C LYS A 100 1.76 2.32 -22.70
N GLY A 101 0.51 2.80 -22.60
CA GLY A 101 -0.43 2.93 -23.71
C GLY A 101 -1.23 1.67 -24.03
N GLU A 102 -0.92 0.52 -23.46
CA GLU A 102 -1.69 -0.72 -23.62
C GLU A 102 -3.05 -0.59 -22.92
N VAL A 103 -4.10 -1.18 -23.52
CA VAL A 103 -5.46 -1.17 -22.97
C VAL A 103 -5.51 -2.11 -21.76
N VAL A 104 -5.98 -1.55 -20.64
CA VAL A 104 -6.15 -2.29 -19.38
C VAL A 104 -7.61 -2.60 -19.12
N ILE A 105 -8.48 -1.60 -19.33
CA ILE A 105 -9.91 -1.71 -19.10
C ILE A 105 -10.64 -1.16 -20.31
N GLU A 106 -11.62 -1.88 -20.80
CA GLU A 106 -12.53 -1.45 -21.86
C GLU A 106 -13.96 -1.52 -21.34
N PHE A 107 -14.70 -0.41 -21.45
CA PHE A 107 -16.09 -0.31 -21.06
C PHE A 107 -17.01 -0.37 -22.25
N ASP A 108 -18.26 -0.74 -22.02
CA ASP A 108 -19.31 -0.74 -23.02
C ASP A 108 -19.62 0.69 -23.48
N ALA A 109 -19.23 1.00 -24.72
CA ALA A 109 -19.37 2.33 -25.31
C ALA A 109 -20.65 2.50 -26.13
N VAL A 110 -21.45 1.45 -26.35
CA VAL A 110 -22.60 1.47 -27.27
C VAL A 110 -23.55 2.62 -26.99
N GLN A 111 -23.91 2.86 -25.75
CA GLN A 111 -24.80 3.96 -25.38
C GLN A 111 -24.16 5.33 -25.63
N GLN A 112 -22.85 5.45 -25.43
CA GLN A 112 -22.13 6.71 -25.65
C GLN A 112 -21.97 7.00 -27.15
N GLU A 113 -21.74 5.97 -27.93
CA GLU A 113 -21.70 6.09 -29.40
C GLU A 113 -23.06 6.51 -29.97
N GLN A 114 -24.16 5.93 -29.48
CA GLN A 114 -25.50 6.35 -29.87
C GLN A 114 -25.77 7.82 -29.50
N ASN A 115 -25.42 8.22 -28.29
CA ASN A 115 -25.54 9.61 -27.85
C ASN A 115 -24.71 10.55 -28.72
N PHE A 116 -23.51 10.17 -29.12
CA PHE A 116 -22.66 10.96 -30.00
C PHE A 116 -23.29 11.11 -31.36
N ILE A 117 -23.81 10.04 -31.97
CA ILE A 117 -24.51 10.08 -33.27
C ILE A 117 -25.72 11.01 -33.20
N GLU A 118 -26.52 10.95 -32.14
CA GLU A 118 -27.69 11.84 -31.96
C GLU A 118 -27.25 13.30 -31.86
N ARG A 119 -26.22 13.62 -31.02
CA ARG A 119 -25.71 14.99 -30.89
C ARG A 119 -25.10 15.51 -32.20
N ASN A 120 -24.36 14.65 -32.91
CA ASN A 120 -23.81 15.02 -34.23
C ASN A 120 -24.91 15.33 -35.26
N THR A 121 -26.00 14.57 -35.24
CA THR A 121 -27.17 14.84 -36.06
C THR A 121 -27.80 16.19 -35.71
N THR A 122 -27.93 16.50 -34.41
CA THR A 122 -28.45 17.80 -33.94
C THR A 122 -27.55 18.96 -34.40
N VAL A 123 -26.23 18.81 -34.41
CA VAL A 123 -25.31 19.82 -34.95
C VAL A 123 -25.57 20.04 -36.44
N ARG A 124 -25.67 18.97 -37.23
CA ARG A 124 -25.95 19.06 -38.66
C ARG A 124 -27.29 19.75 -38.95
N THR A 125 -28.31 19.48 -38.14
CA THR A 125 -29.61 20.15 -38.24
C THR A 125 -29.49 21.64 -37.95
N ALA A 126 -28.74 22.03 -36.88
CA ALA A 126 -28.49 23.44 -36.59
C ALA A 126 -27.70 24.17 -37.71
N ASP A 127 -26.68 23.50 -38.27
CA ASP A 127 -25.94 24.06 -39.41
C ASP A 127 -26.85 24.26 -40.64
N SER A 128 -27.75 23.31 -40.93
CA SER A 128 -28.72 23.41 -42.02
C SER A 128 -29.71 24.54 -41.78
N GLU A 129 -30.18 24.74 -40.54
CA GLU A 129 -31.07 25.85 -40.16
C GLU A 129 -30.38 27.20 -40.37
N ILE A 130 -29.11 27.34 -40.06
CA ILE A 130 -28.32 28.55 -40.31
C ILE A 130 -28.22 28.81 -41.82
N VAL A 131 -27.91 27.78 -42.62
CA VAL A 131 -27.84 27.92 -44.09
C VAL A 131 -29.18 28.35 -44.66
N GLN A 132 -30.28 27.73 -44.23
CA GLN A 132 -31.62 28.09 -44.68
C GLN A 132 -31.98 29.54 -44.31
N THR A 133 -31.70 29.96 -43.05
CA THR A 133 -31.96 31.33 -42.58
C THR A 133 -31.13 32.35 -43.38
N LYS A 134 -29.85 32.07 -43.63
CA LYS A 134 -29.00 32.93 -44.48
C LYS A 134 -29.55 33.07 -45.88
N ALA A 135 -30.07 32.00 -46.48
CA ALA A 135 -30.71 32.08 -47.81
C ALA A 135 -32.00 32.92 -47.78
N SER A 136 -32.81 32.79 -46.71
CA SER A 136 -34.00 33.61 -46.51
C SER A 136 -33.64 35.08 -46.29
N HIS A 137 -32.63 35.40 -45.51
CA HIS A 137 -32.16 36.77 -45.32
C HIS A 137 -31.67 37.37 -46.60
N LYS A 138 -30.94 36.63 -47.44
CA LYS A 138 -30.52 37.10 -48.76
C LYS A 138 -31.69 37.44 -49.65
N MET A 139 -32.80 36.71 -49.65
CA MET A 139 -34.01 37.02 -50.39
C MET A 139 -34.64 38.32 -49.88
N VAL A 140 -34.64 38.58 -48.59
CA VAL A 140 -35.09 39.82 -47.95
C VAL A 140 -34.20 40.98 -48.40
N ASP A 141 -32.87 40.81 -48.36
CA ASP A 141 -31.92 41.85 -48.82
C ASP A 141 -32.06 42.21 -50.26
N GLU A 142 -32.31 41.24 -51.15
CA GLU A 142 -32.60 41.51 -52.58
C GLU A 142 -33.90 42.25 -52.74
N SER A 143 -34.94 41.89 -51.97
CA SER A 143 -36.23 42.64 -51.99
C SER A 143 -36.08 44.07 -51.51
N ASP A 144 -35.30 44.24 -50.38
CA ASP A 144 -35.01 45.55 -49.81
C ASP A 144 -34.22 46.44 -50.81
N ALA A 145 -33.25 45.88 -51.52
CA ALA A 145 -32.51 46.58 -52.59
C ALA A 145 -33.37 47.01 -53.69
N MET A 146 -34.35 46.18 -54.11
CA MET A 146 -35.35 46.57 -55.16
C MET A 146 -36.26 47.69 -54.66
N ASN A 147 -36.76 47.61 -53.43
CA ASN A 147 -37.62 48.66 -52.83
C ASN A 147 -36.85 49.98 -52.66
N LEU A 148 -35.59 49.95 -52.28
CA LEU A 148 -34.73 51.12 -52.17
C LEU A 148 -34.56 51.79 -53.55
N MET A 149 -34.18 50.98 -54.54
CA MET A 149 -34.07 51.51 -55.96
C MET A 149 -35.36 52.13 -56.43
N GLN A 150 -36.51 51.50 -56.20
CA GLN A 150 -37.81 52.03 -56.55
C GLN A 150 -38.11 53.36 -55.81
N ALA A 151 -37.83 53.44 -54.52
CA ALA A 151 -38.03 54.67 -53.73
C ALA A 151 -37.12 55.83 -54.27
N GLN A 152 -35.86 55.53 -54.55
CA GLN A 152 -34.91 56.48 -55.14
C GLN A 152 -35.39 56.98 -56.49
N TYR A 153 -35.86 56.10 -57.36
CA TYR A 153 -36.43 56.48 -58.66
C TYR A 153 -37.64 57.40 -58.48
N ASN A 154 -38.53 57.11 -57.52
CA ASN A 154 -39.69 57.94 -57.26
C ASN A 154 -39.32 59.37 -56.83
N VAL A 155 -38.29 59.48 -55.93
CA VAL A 155 -37.74 60.79 -55.50
C VAL A 155 -37.16 61.55 -56.68
N GLU A 156 -36.33 60.93 -57.50
CA GLU A 156 -35.79 61.58 -58.72
C GLU A 156 -36.88 62.00 -59.70
N ARG A 157 -37.87 61.14 -59.91
CA ARG A 157 -39.05 61.53 -60.79
C ARG A 157 -39.82 62.70 -60.18
N ALA A 158 -40.09 62.73 -58.85
CA ALA A 158 -40.80 63.85 -58.23
C ALA A 158 -39.99 65.17 -58.31
N LYS A 159 -38.64 65.10 -58.15
CA LYS A 159 -37.73 66.24 -58.31
C LYS A 159 -37.75 66.78 -59.73
N LEU A 160 -37.72 65.91 -60.73
CA LEU A 160 -37.84 66.31 -62.17
C LEU A 160 -39.18 66.92 -62.46
N GLU A 161 -40.27 66.43 -61.88
CA GLU A 161 -41.61 67.03 -62.02
C GLU A 161 -41.67 68.40 -61.31
N ALA A 162 -41.05 68.52 -60.11
CA ALA A 162 -40.98 69.79 -59.37
C ALA A 162 -40.13 70.86 -60.15
N SER A 163 -39.06 70.45 -60.85
CA SER A 163 -38.22 71.37 -61.61
C SER A 163 -39.00 72.08 -62.78
N LYS A 164 -40.13 71.55 -63.21
CA LYS A 164 -41.02 72.16 -64.21
C LYS A 164 -41.90 73.23 -63.59
N ALA A 165 -41.87 73.50 -62.31
CA ALA A 165 -42.74 74.42 -61.54
C ALA A 165 -42.70 75.88 -62.08
N GLU A 166 -41.62 76.33 -62.75
CA GLU A 166 -41.50 77.66 -63.32
C GLU A 166 -42.48 77.88 -64.55
N ILE A 167 -43.00 76.80 -65.11
CA ILE A 167 -43.89 76.80 -66.33
C ILE A 167 -45.32 76.45 -65.89
N LEU A 168 -45.58 76.00 -64.65
CA LEU A 168 -46.88 75.56 -64.16
C LEU A 168 -47.56 76.61 -63.28
N SER A 169 -48.88 76.43 -63.05
CA SER A 169 -49.58 77.26 -62.10
C SER A 169 -48.99 77.19 -60.68
N GLU A 170 -49.12 78.23 -59.86
CA GLU A 170 -48.60 78.29 -58.48
C GLU A 170 -49.10 77.14 -57.62
N ILE A 171 -50.35 76.70 -57.79
CA ILE A 171 -50.98 75.61 -57.14
C ILE A 171 -50.34 74.28 -57.52
N ASP A 172 -50.06 74.03 -58.80
CA ASP A 172 -49.41 72.81 -59.29
C ASP A 172 -47.94 72.76 -58.87
N GLY A 173 -47.24 73.87 -58.85
CA GLY A 173 -45.89 73.95 -58.29
C GLY A 173 -45.80 73.64 -56.80
N ALA A 174 -46.80 74.13 -56.02
CA ALA A 174 -46.89 73.77 -54.59
C ALA A 174 -47.20 72.30 -54.38
N LYS A 175 -48.10 71.73 -55.19
CA LYS A 175 -48.39 70.28 -55.14
C LYS A 175 -47.16 69.41 -55.45
N ASN A 176 -46.38 69.79 -56.46
CA ASN A 176 -45.18 69.02 -56.87
C ASN A 176 -44.10 69.08 -55.71
N ARG A 177 -43.96 70.24 -55.07
CA ARG A 177 -43.03 70.32 -53.89
C ARG A 177 -43.49 69.44 -52.76
N ILE A 178 -44.80 69.37 -52.48
CA ILE A 178 -45.32 68.42 -51.43
C ILE A 178 -45.07 67.00 -51.88
N ASN A 179 -45.22 66.63 -53.15
CA ASN A 179 -44.93 65.29 -53.66
C ASN A 179 -43.45 64.89 -53.49
N VAL A 180 -42.52 65.85 -53.68
CA VAL A 180 -41.11 65.63 -53.38
C VAL A 180 -40.93 65.24 -51.89
N GLY A 181 -41.52 66.01 -50.95
CA GLY A 181 -41.47 65.76 -49.55
C GLY A 181 -42.06 64.38 -49.15
N ILE A 182 -43.17 64.01 -49.81
CA ILE A 182 -43.78 62.66 -49.62
C ILE A 182 -42.81 61.57 -50.07
N SER A 183 -42.26 61.67 -51.32
CA SER A 183 -41.33 60.67 -51.84
C SER A 183 -40.01 60.57 -51.05
N GLU A 184 -39.50 61.71 -50.54
CA GLU A 184 -38.33 61.70 -49.62
C GLU A 184 -38.69 61.07 -48.27
N GLY A 185 -39.89 61.25 -47.76
CA GLY A 185 -40.41 60.57 -46.58
C GLY A 185 -40.50 59.04 -46.75
N GLU A 186 -41.01 58.63 -47.92
CA GLU A 186 -41.08 57.19 -48.29
C GLU A 186 -39.70 56.58 -48.41
N LEU A 187 -38.72 57.25 -49.05
CA LEU A 187 -37.34 56.79 -49.10
C LEU A 187 -36.77 56.61 -47.72
N LYS A 188 -36.92 57.59 -46.83
CA LYS A 188 -36.45 57.50 -45.44
C LYS A 188 -37.12 56.35 -44.71
N GLN A 189 -38.39 56.08 -44.93
CA GLN A 189 -39.10 54.95 -44.34
C GLN A 189 -38.52 53.64 -44.83
N VAL A 190 -38.20 53.48 -46.10
CA VAL A 190 -37.55 52.28 -46.65
C VAL A 190 -36.16 52.09 -46.03
N ASP A 191 -35.33 53.14 -45.96
CA ASP A 191 -34.05 53.10 -45.35
C ASP A 191 -34.12 52.59 -43.85
N THR A 192 -35.07 53.15 -43.07
CA THR A 192 -35.29 52.71 -41.70
C THR A 192 -35.75 51.27 -41.62
N THR A 193 -36.58 50.80 -42.56
CA THR A 193 -37.02 49.40 -42.63
C THR A 193 -35.86 48.48 -42.94
N ILE A 194 -34.98 48.82 -43.87
CA ILE A 194 -33.79 48.09 -44.26
C ILE A 194 -32.82 47.95 -42.99
N GLU A 195 -32.61 49.07 -42.32
CA GLU A 195 -31.80 49.07 -41.12
C GLU A 195 -32.39 48.15 -40.03
N SER A 196 -33.70 48.19 -39.83
CA SER A 196 -34.42 47.29 -38.89
C SER A 196 -34.29 45.81 -39.31
N HIS A 197 -34.41 45.52 -40.62
CA HIS A 197 -34.20 44.14 -41.11
C HIS A 197 -32.79 43.67 -40.86
N LYS A 198 -31.72 44.47 -41.12
CA LYS A 198 -30.34 44.12 -40.87
C LYS A 198 -30.08 43.79 -39.39
N VAL A 199 -30.58 44.63 -38.48
CA VAL A 199 -30.46 44.37 -37.04
C VAL A 199 -31.16 43.06 -36.65
N THR A 200 -32.37 42.84 -37.16
CA THR A 200 -33.13 41.61 -36.90
C THR A 200 -32.39 40.37 -37.41
N GLN A 201 -31.84 40.44 -38.64
CA GLN A 201 -31.09 39.37 -39.26
C GLN A 201 -29.82 39.05 -38.49
N GLU A 202 -29.07 40.06 -37.99
CA GLU A 202 -27.90 39.89 -37.20
C GLU A 202 -28.22 39.17 -35.86
N VAL A 203 -29.27 39.63 -35.16
CA VAL A 203 -29.72 39.01 -33.90
C VAL A 203 -30.19 37.56 -34.10
N ASP A 204 -30.91 37.30 -35.20
CA ASP A 204 -31.36 35.93 -35.52
C ASP A 204 -30.20 35.01 -35.82
N LEU A 205 -29.21 35.44 -36.61
CA LEU A 205 -27.99 34.65 -36.88
C LEU A 205 -27.16 34.43 -35.62
N ASP A 206 -27.03 35.47 -34.78
CA ASP A 206 -26.30 35.33 -33.50
C ASP A 206 -26.98 34.30 -32.60
N ARG A 207 -28.29 34.34 -32.46
CA ARG A 207 -29.08 33.37 -31.70
C ARG A 207 -28.90 31.94 -32.23
N LEU A 208 -28.92 31.75 -33.55
CA LEU A 208 -28.71 30.45 -34.20
C LEU A 208 -27.28 29.95 -34.01
N ASN A 209 -26.29 30.81 -34.12
CA ASN A 209 -24.90 30.48 -33.87
C ASN A 209 -24.67 30.08 -32.42
N GLN A 210 -25.22 30.81 -31.45
CA GLN A 210 -25.13 30.44 -30.01
C GLN A 210 -25.77 29.07 -29.76
N ARG A 211 -26.93 28.79 -30.37
CA ARG A 211 -27.57 27.47 -30.29
C ARG A 211 -26.70 26.37 -30.91
N ARG A 212 -26.14 26.61 -32.06
CA ARG A 212 -25.23 25.70 -32.78
C ARG A 212 -23.99 25.42 -31.91
N ASP A 213 -23.36 26.46 -31.35
CA ASP A 213 -22.17 26.32 -30.51
C ASP A 213 -22.43 25.53 -29.21
N LYS A 214 -23.64 25.67 -28.65
CA LYS A 214 -24.08 24.83 -27.56
C LYS A 214 -24.15 23.35 -27.98
N THR A 215 -24.78 23.05 -29.10
CA THR A 215 -24.90 21.67 -29.60
C THR A 215 -23.56 21.06 -29.97
N VAL A 216 -22.61 21.86 -30.48
CA VAL A 216 -21.23 21.42 -30.73
C VAL A 216 -20.54 21.04 -29.44
N ARG A 217 -20.65 21.87 -28.40
CA ARG A 217 -20.09 21.50 -27.06
C ARG A 217 -20.70 20.22 -26.51
N ASP A 218 -22.00 20.03 -26.67
CA ASP A 218 -22.68 18.80 -26.22
C ASP A 218 -22.20 17.56 -27.01
N MET A 219 -21.96 17.70 -28.32
CA MET A 219 -21.37 16.65 -29.15
C MET A 219 -19.94 16.35 -28.80
N GLU A 220 -19.09 17.36 -28.52
CA GLU A 220 -17.69 17.18 -28.08
C GLU A 220 -17.62 16.49 -26.72
N LEU A 221 -18.53 16.84 -25.83
CA LEU A 221 -18.66 16.17 -24.53
C LEU A 221 -18.99 14.68 -24.71
N ALA A 222 -19.96 14.34 -25.55
CA ALA A 222 -20.32 12.97 -25.89
C ALA A 222 -19.13 12.22 -26.51
N LYS A 223 -18.38 12.85 -27.42
CA LYS A 223 -17.14 12.29 -27.98
C LYS A 223 -16.08 12.05 -26.93
N SER A 224 -15.92 12.96 -25.98
CA SER A 224 -14.97 12.79 -24.87
C SER A 224 -15.33 11.60 -23.96
N TYR A 225 -16.61 11.31 -23.77
CA TYR A 225 -17.05 10.13 -23.04
C TYR A 225 -16.65 8.83 -23.74
N ILE A 226 -16.79 8.75 -25.06
CA ILE A 226 -16.34 7.58 -25.83
C ILE A 226 -14.84 7.34 -25.63
N SER A 227 -14.02 8.39 -25.72
CA SER A 227 -12.57 8.26 -25.54
C SER A 227 -12.17 7.77 -24.14
N LYS A 228 -13.00 8.06 -23.13
CA LYS A 228 -12.79 7.62 -21.74
C LYS A 228 -13.25 6.18 -21.48
N MET A 229 -13.99 5.56 -22.42
CA MET A 229 -14.42 4.16 -22.30
C MET A 229 -13.26 3.17 -22.41
N VAL A 230 -12.11 3.59 -22.92
CA VAL A 230 -10.91 2.77 -23.02
C VAL A 230 -9.85 3.35 -22.10
N VAL A 231 -9.59 2.66 -20.98
CA VAL A 231 -8.56 3.06 -20.02
C VAL A 231 -7.26 2.36 -20.37
N ARG A 232 -6.23 3.17 -20.62
CA ARG A 232 -4.89 2.71 -20.99
C ARG A 232 -3.91 2.92 -19.84
N SER A 233 -2.89 2.09 -19.79
CA SER A 233 -1.81 2.25 -18.81
C SER A 233 -0.98 3.50 -19.12
N PRO A 234 -0.76 4.39 -18.14
CA PRO A 234 0.15 5.53 -18.32
C PRO A 234 1.63 5.17 -18.13
N ILE A 235 1.92 3.99 -17.53
CA ILE A 235 3.28 3.51 -17.22
C ILE A 235 3.40 2.03 -17.57
N ASP A 236 4.64 1.55 -17.67
CA ASP A 236 4.92 0.11 -17.71
C ASP A 236 4.78 -0.47 -16.30
N GLY A 237 4.17 -1.64 -16.15
CA GLY A 237 4.03 -2.25 -14.83
C GLY A 237 3.14 -3.49 -14.80
N LEU A 238 2.90 -3.98 -13.60
CA LEU A 238 2.07 -5.15 -13.33
C LEU A 238 0.66 -4.68 -12.96
N VAL A 239 -0.36 -5.21 -13.60
CA VAL A 239 -1.76 -4.91 -13.24
C VAL A 239 -2.12 -5.64 -11.94
N ASN A 240 -2.72 -4.93 -11.00
CA ASN A 240 -3.38 -5.51 -9.84
C ASN A 240 -4.86 -5.13 -9.87
N VAL A 241 -5.73 -6.10 -10.08
CA VAL A 241 -7.19 -5.88 -10.09
C VAL A 241 -7.69 -5.85 -8.65
N LEU A 242 -8.44 -4.80 -8.31
CA LEU A 242 -8.95 -4.57 -6.97
C LEU A 242 -10.28 -5.30 -6.71
N SER A 243 -10.64 -5.39 -5.43
CA SER A 243 -11.88 -6.06 -5.02
C SER A 243 -13.11 -5.21 -5.30
N ASN A 244 -14.18 -5.86 -5.80
CA ASN A 244 -15.47 -5.25 -6.04
C ASN A 244 -16.37 -5.38 -4.79
N PHE A 245 -16.38 -4.36 -3.95
CA PHE A 245 -17.18 -4.33 -2.72
C PHE A 245 -18.70 -4.36 -2.96
N ARG A 246 -19.17 -4.09 -4.19
CA ARG A 246 -20.60 -4.15 -4.56
C ARG A 246 -21.05 -5.53 -5.02
N ALA A 247 -20.15 -6.41 -5.41
CA ALA A 247 -20.51 -7.74 -5.91
C ALA A 247 -21.02 -8.70 -4.81
N GLY A 248 -21.26 -8.21 -3.60
CA GLY A 248 -21.92 -8.93 -2.51
C GLY A 248 -21.13 -10.14 -2.03
N GLY A 249 -20.31 -9.96 -0.99
CA GLY A 249 -19.78 -11.08 -0.22
C GLY A 249 -20.81 -11.55 0.81
N SER A 250 -20.95 -12.85 1.01
CA SER A 250 -21.63 -13.40 2.20
C SER A 250 -20.90 -12.91 3.46
N PHE A 251 -21.62 -12.74 4.55
CA PHE A 251 -21.05 -12.29 5.83
C PHE A 251 -19.79 -13.11 6.16
N GLY A 252 -18.59 -12.46 6.16
CA GLY A 252 -17.31 -13.10 6.46
C GLY A 252 -16.45 -13.52 5.26
N SER A 253 -16.90 -13.36 4.01
CA SER A 253 -16.06 -13.58 2.81
C SER A 253 -15.47 -12.27 2.28
N SER A 254 -14.23 -12.32 1.82
CA SER A 254 -13.62 -11.20 1.12
C SER A 254 -14.35 -10.92 -0.20
N PRO A 255 -14.62 -9.65 -0.55
CA PRO A 255 -15.27 -9.32 -1.81
C PRO A 255 -14.44 -9.82 -3.00
N PRO A 256 -15.08 -10.37 -4.05
CA PRO A 256 -14.36 -10.86 -5.22
C PRO A 256 -13.69 -9.70 -5.97
N PRO A 257 -12.63 -9.95 -6.75
CA PRO A 257 -12.06 -8.94 -7.64
C PRO A 257 -13.06 -8.54 -8.74
N PHE A 258 -12.87 -7.35 -9.30
CA PHE A 258 -13.61 -6.94 -10.50
C PHE A 258 -13.39 -7.93 -11.64
N LYS A 259 -14.41 -8.13 -12.45
CA LYS A 259 -14.40 -9.02 -13.61
C LYS A 259 -15.16 -8.45 -14.80
N GLU A 260 -14.95 -9.01 -15.96
CA GLU A 260 -15.70 -8.70 -17.16
C GLU A 260 -17.20 -8.94 -16.93
N GLY A 261 -18.03 -8.02 -17.43
CA GLY A 261 -19.46 -7.99 -17.22
C GLY A 261 -19.94 -7.25 -15.98
N ASP A 262 -19.05 -6.88 -15.05
CA ASP A 262 -19.41 -6.13 -13.86
C ASP A 262 -19.87 -4.71 -14.21
N ARG A 263 -20.92 -4.25 -13.52
CA ARG A 263 -21.30 -2.85 -13.47
C ARG A 263 -20.53 -2.14 -12.37
N VAL A 264 -19.98 -0.98 -12.69
CA VAL A 264 -19.18 -0.19 -11.76
C VAL A 264 -19.81 1.18 -11.56
N TRP A 265 -19.52 1.80 -10.42
CA TRP A 265 -19.94 3.18 -10.20
C TRP A 265 -18.88 4.14 -10.74
N THR A 266 -19.33 5.32 -11.12
CA THR A 266 -18.49 6.40 -11.59
C THR A 266 -17.34 6.70 -10.62
N GLY A 267 -16.10 6.69 -11.11
CA GLY A 267 -14.91 6.94 -10.32
C GLY A 267 -14.44 5.77 -9.44
N ALA A 268 -15.07 4.58 -9.56
CA ALA A 268 -14.59 3.38 -8.86
C ALA A 268 -13.17 3.03 -9.30
N THR A 269 -12.29 2.78 -8.36
CA THR A 269 -10.95 2.24 -8.66
C THR A 269 -11.06 0.75 -8.93
N ILE A 270 -10.73 0.33 -10.16
CA ILE A 270 -10.90 -1.04 -10.64
C ILE A 270 -9.57 -1.79 -10.58
N ALA A 271 -8.50 -1.13 -10.97
CA ALA A 271 -7.17 -1.72 -10.96
C ALA A 271 -6.13 -0.68 -10.53
N GLU A 272 -4.97 -1.15 -10.12
CA GLU A 272 -3.80 -0.33 -9.84
C GLU A 272 -2.57 -0.90 -10.55
N ILE A 273 -1.64 -0.02 -10.89
CA ILE A 273 -0.35 -0.38 -11.46
C ILE A 273 0.70 0.16 -10.50
N PRO A 274 1.28 -0.71 -9.63
CA PRO A 274 2.33 -0.33 -8.72
C PRO A 274 3.63 -0.05 -9.51
N ASP A 275 4.31 1.03 -9.14
CA ASP A 275 5.66 1.32 -9.61
C ASP A 275 6.65 0.44 -8.84
N LEU A 276 7.31 -0.48 -9.55
CA LEU A 276 8.27 -1.41 -8.96
C LEU A 276 9.67 -0.82 -8.81
N SER A 277 9.90 0.41 -9.28
CA SER A 277 11.20 1.09 -9.18
C SER A 277 11.52 1.59 -7.77
N GLU A 278 10.48 1.87 -6.97
CA GLU A 278 10.60 2.29 -5.59
C GLU A 278 9.64 1.48 -4.70
N MET A 279 10.22 0.71 -3.80
CA MET A 279 9.46 -0.13 -2.87
C MET A 279 9.73 0.27 -1.43
N ARG A 280 8.72 0.18 -0.61
CA ARG A 280 8.79 0.39 0.83
C ARG A 280 8.18 -0.77 1.57
N ILE A 281 8.53 -0.90 2.82
CA ILE A 281 7.81 -1.79 3.74
C ILE A 281 6.92 -0.97 4.67
N GLU A 282 5.67 -1.35 4.77
CA GLU A 282 4.74 -0.79 5.76
C GLU A 282 4.76 -1.69 6.99
N LEU A 283 5.21 -1.13 8.10
CA LEU A 283 5.45 -1.81 9.37
C LEU A 283 4.31 -1.51 10.36
N LYS A 284 4.04 -2.47 11.24
CA LYS A 284 3.10 -2.31 12.35
C LYS A 284 3.88 -2.35 13.66
N LEU A 285 4.16 -1.19 14.23
CA LEU A 285 4.92 -1.06 15.47
C LEU A 285 3.99 -1.17 16.67
N ASP A 286 4.40 -1.91 17.68
CA ASP A 286 3.68 -1.99 18.95
C ASP A 286 3.83 -0.70 19.76
N GLU A 287 2.82 -0.37 20.56
CA GLU A 287 2.79 0.83 21.42
C GLU A 287 3.99 0.89 22.36
N VAL A 288 4.41 -0.24 22.91
CA VAL A 288 5.55 -0.36 23.86
C VAL A 288 6.89 0.04 23.22
N ASP A 289 7.04 -0.17 21.91
CA ASP A 289 8.29 0.06 21.20
C ASP A 289 8.33 1.41 20.51
N ARG A 290 7.16 2.06 20.32
CA ARG A 290 7.07 3.37 19.65
C ARG A 290 8.01 4.42 20.22
N GLY A 291 8.14 4.48 21.55
CA GLY A 291 8.97 5.48 22.26
C GLY A 291 10.48 5.29 22.07
N LYS A 292 10.92 4.11 21.62
CA LYS A 292 12.34 3.77 21.40
C LYS A 292 12.81 4.05 19.96
N LEU A 293 11.86 4.26 19.03
CA LEU A 293 12.14 4.36 17.61
C LEU A 293 12.20 5.82 17.14
N GLN A 294 13.17 6.09 16.28
CA GLN A 294 13.41 7.40 15.68
C GLN A 294 13.55 7.28 14.16
N LEU A 295 13.24 8.35 13.46
CA LEU A 295 13.42 8.43 12.01
C LEU A 295 14.91 8.32 11.64
N GLY A 296 15.20 7.70 10.50
CA GLY A 296 16.57 7.49 10.01
C GLY A 296 17.27 6.25 10.55
N GLN A 297 16.62 5.47 11.44
CA GLN A 297 17.16 4.20 11.90
C GLN A 297 17.21 3.18 10.78
N ALA A 298 18.30 2.40 10.75
CA ALA A 298 18.47 1.30 9.80
C ALA A 298 17.53 0.14 10.13
N VAL A 299 16.90 -0.39 9.10
CA VAL A 299 15.98 -1.52 9.19
C VAL A 299 16.52 -2.66 8.34
N LYS A 300 16.67 -3.83 8.95
CA LYS A 300 16.91 -5.09 8.23
C LYS A 300 15.57 -5.74 7.92
N VAL A 301 15.35 -6.07 6.67
CA VAL A 301 14.09 -6.62 6.19
C VAL A 301 14.34 -7.99 5.58
N ARG A 302 13.56 -8.99 6.00
CA ARG A 302 13.50 -10.31 5.41
C ARG A 302 12.11 -10.52 4.84
N VAL A 303 12.03 -10.69 3.53
CA VAL A 303 10.78 -10.98 2.83
C VAL A 303 10.53 -12.47 2.85
N ASP A 304 9.37 -12.90 3.31
CA ASP A 304 9.05 -14.33 3.52
C ASP A 304 9.11 -15.14 2.22
N ALA A 305 8.88 -14.50 1.07
CA ALA A 305 8.99 -15.12 -0.25
C ALA A 305 10.43 -15.20 -0.79
N ILE A 306 11.42 -14.51 -0.18
CA ILE A 306 12.82 -14.42 -0.64
C ILE A 306 13.74 -14.58 0.57
N LEU A 307 13.81 -15.79 1.12
CA LEU A 307 14.55 -16.09 2.35
C LEU A 307 16.07 -15.95 2.22
N GLU A 308 16.58 -16.05 1.00
CA GLU A 308 18.02 -16.05 0.71
C GLU A 308 18.66 -14.67 0.80
N LYS A 309 17.85 -13.59 0.80
CA LYS A 309 18.34 -12.21 0.73
C LYS A 309 17.80 -11.35 1.85
N GLU A 310 18.71 -10.69 2.55
CA GLU A 310 18.35 -9.60 3.47
C GLU A 310 18.33 -8.27 2.71
N PHE A 311 17.27 -7.51 2.92
CA PHE A 311 17.12 -6.17 2.38
C PHE A 311 17.43 -5.16 3.47
N THR A 312 17.97 -4.04 3.07
CA THR A 312 18.21 -2.89 3.96
C THR A 312 17.23 -1.77 3.62
N ALA A 313 16.70 -1.15 4.65
CA ALA A 313 15.79 -0.02 4.54
C ALA A 313 16.13 1.04 5.59
N ASP A 314 15.66 2.25 5.40
CA ASP A 314 15.69 3.31 6.41
C ASP A 314 14.26 3.62 6.84
N LEU A 315 14.07 3.76 8.16
CA LEU A 315 12.81 4.16 8.75
C LEU A 315 12.55 5.65 8.45
N ASP A 316 11.69 5.94 7.50
CA ASP A 316 11.46 7.28 6.97
C ASP A 316 10.22 7.96 7.55
N TRP A 317 9.26 7.18 8.06
CA TRP A 317 8.05 7.72 8.64
C TRP A 317 7.48 6.80 9.72
N ILE A 318 6.98 7.42 10.79
CA ILE A 318 6.22 6.76 11.86
C ILE A 318 4.96 7.56 12.13
N SER A 319 3.81 6.92 12.15
CA SER A 319 2.54 7.58 12.46
C SER A 319 2.58 8.23 13.86
N PRO A 320 2.15 9.47 14.00
CA PRO A 320 1.95 10.09 15.31
C PRO A 320 0.69 9.56 16.01
N ILE A 321 -0.20 8.88 15.29
CA ILE A 321 -1.50 8.40 15.78
C ILE A 321 -1.52 6.88 15.68
N ALA A 322 -1.99 6.21 16.74
CA ALA A 322 -2.18 4.77 16.75
C ALA A 322 -3.34 4.36 15.84
N ALA A 323 -3.15 3.33 15.06
CA ALA A 323 -4.22 2.62 14.36
C ALA A 323 -4.80 1.55 15.29
N ILE A 324 -6.12 1.51 15.40
CA ILE A 324 -6.83 0.50 16.19
C ILE A 324 -7.41 -0.53 15.24
N THR A 325 -6.98 -1.77 15.36
CA THR A 325 -7.53 -2.89 14.59
C THR A 325 -8.37 -3.75 15.51
N TYR A 326 -9.64 -3.95 15.18
CA TYR A 326 -10.54 -4.82 15.93
C TYR A 326 -10.38 -6.26 15.44
N LYS A 327 -9.92 -7.15 16.30
CA LYS A 327 -9.81 -8.60 16.04
C LYS A 327 -10.98 -9.33 16.72
N GLY A 328 -12.17 -9.33 16.11
CA GLY A 328 -13.33 -10.01 16.67
C GLY A 328 -13.71 -9.58 18.08
N PHE A 329 -14.61 -10.27 18.73
CA PHE A 329 -15.22 -9.98 20.04
C PHE A 329 -14.34 -9.19 21.03
N GLY A 330 -14.28 -7.86 20.87
CA GLY A 330 -13.77 -6.95 21.92
C GLY A 330 -12.25 -6.81 22.06
N LEU A 331 -11.44 -7.54 21.32
CA LEU A 331 -9.97 -7.39 21.33
C LEU A 331 -9.56 -6.33 20.31
N SER A 332 -9.06 -5.20 20.78
CA SER A 332 -8.45 -4.18 19.94
C SER A 332 -6.93 -4.23 20.06
N GLU A 333 -6.25 -4.27 18.94
CA GLU A 333 -4.80 -4.13 18.85
C GLU A 333 -4.46 -2.71 18.45
N LYS A 334 -3.66 -2.04 19.26
CA LYS A 334 -3.16 -0.70 18.96
C LYS A 334 -1.77 -0.81 18.36
N THR A 335 -1.63 -0.37 17.13
CA THR A 335 -0.35 -0.36 16.42
C THR A 335 -0.07 1.02 15.85
N PHE A 336 1.21 1.37 15.75
CA PHE A 336 1.65 2.58 15.07
C PHE A 336 2.16 2.21 13.68
N PRO A 337 1.46 2.59 12.60
CA PRO A 337 1.96 2.39 11.26
C PRO A 337 3.29 3.12 11.07
N ALA A 338 4.24 2.44 10.44
CA ALA A 338 5.51 3.04 10.06
C ALA A 338 5.90 2.61 8.65
N ARG A 339 6.81 3.35 8.04
CA ARG A 339 7.29 3.10 6.67
C ARG A 339 8.80 3.10 6.67
N ALA A 340 9.36 2.17 5.92
CA ALA A 340 10.78 2.13 5.67
C ALA A 340 11.03 1.89 4.17
N THR A 341 11.82 2.76 3.53
CA THR A 341 12.12 2.67 2.11
C THR A 341 13.26 1.69 1.88
N LEU A 342 13.05 0.72 0.98
CA LEU A 342 14.02 -0.30 0.63
C LEU A 342 15.13 0.29 -0.26
N LYS A 343 16.40 0.02 0.08
CA LYS A 343 17.56 0.50 -0.68
C LYS A 343 17.98 -0.44 -1.81
N ASN A 344 17.91 -1.74 -1.56
CA ASN A 344 18.42 -2.77 -2.47
C ASN A 344 17.24 -3.59 -3.01
N LEU A 345 16.66 -3.14 -4.14
CA LEU A 345 15.54 -3.81 -4.77
C LEU A 345 15.97 -5.13 -5.44
N ASP A 346 15.06 -6.06 -5.51
CA ASP A 346 15.19 -7.31 -6.24
C ASP A 346 14.03 -7.43 -7.24
N PRO A 347 14.27 -7.83 -8.49
CA PRO A 347 13.21 -7.97 -9.49
C PRO A 347 12.09 -8.94 -9.12
N ARG A 348 12.32 -9.81 -8.14
CA ARG A 348 11.33 -10.76 -7.60
C ARG A 348 10.39 -10.14 -6.58
N LEU A 349 10.71 -8.95 -6.04
CA LEU A 349 9.83 -8.27 -5.09
C LEU A 349 8.50 -7.91 -5.73
N ARG A 350 7.42 -8.16 -5.00
CA ARG A 350 6.06 -7.79 -5.41
C ARG A 350 5.35 -7.10 -4.25
N PRO A 351 4.54 -6.08 -4.52
CA PRO A 351 3.62 -5.54 -3.52
C PRO A 351 2.72 -6.63 -2.97
N GLY A 352 2.39 -6.55 -1.69
CA GLY A 352 1.59 -7.56 -0.99
C GLY A 352 2.40 -8.69 -0.35
N MET A 353 3.72 -8.78 -0.59
CA MET A 353 4.56 -9.77 0.08
C MET A 353 4.72 -9.45 1.56
N SER A 354 4.54 -10.45 2.42
CA SER A 354 4.81 -10.34 3.85
C SER A 354 6.31 -10.29 4.11
N ALA A 355 6.70 -9.52 5.10
CA ALA A 355 8.09 -9.41 5.51
C ALA A 355 8.22 -9.21 7.01
N SER A 356 9.32 -9.71 7.57
CA SER A 356 9.77 -9.45 8.92
C SER A 356 10.82 -8.34 8.88
N ALA A 357 10.70 -7.36 9.76
CA ALA A 357 11.63 -6.26 9.85
C ALA A 357 12.25 -6.16 11.23
N GLU A 358 13.52 -5.85 11.29
CA GLU A 358 14.28 -5.62 12.48
C GLU A 358 14.83 -4.19 12.47
N VAL A 359 14.20 -3.29 13.25
CA VAL A 359 14.62 -1.89 13.35
C VAL A 359 15.76 -1.79 14.37
N ILE A 360 16.90 -1.32 13.94
CA ILE A 360 18.10 -1.19 14.77
C ILE A 360 18.01 0.11 15.56
N ILE A 361 17.84 -0.03 16.90
CA ILE A 361 17.81 1.12 17.81
C ILE A 361 19.23 1.60 18.07
N GLU A 362 20.12 0.64 18.40
CA GLU A 362 21.49 0.93 18.80
C GLU A 362 22.42 -0.22 18.41
N ARG A 363 23.63 0.13 18.00
CA ARG A 363 24.69 -0.83 17.68
C ARG A 363 25.97 -0.41 18.40
N GLN A 364 26.51 -1.31 19.20
CA GLN A 364 27.80 -1.14 19.87
C GLN A 364 28.78 -2.17 19.31
N GLN A 365 29.80 -1.73 18.61
CA GLN A 365 30.81 -2.61 18.04
C GLN A 365 31.82 -3.05 19.10
N ASN A 366 32.36 -4.27 18.96
CA ASN A 366 33.41 -4.83 19.78
C ASN A 366 33.12 -4.83 21.28
N ALA A 367 31.85 -5.00 21.68
CA ALA A 367 31.44 -5.12 23.07
C ALA A 367 31.79 -6.54 23.62
N LEU A 368 32.13 -6.65 24.90
CA LEU A 368 32.28 -7.92 25.57
C LEU A 368 30.89 -8.46 25.94
N LEU A 369 30.51 -9.59 25.39
CA LEU A 369 29.17 -10.16 25.48
C LEU A 369 29.17 -11.46 26.24
N ILE A 370 28.14 -11.64 27.05
CA ILE A 370 27.75 -12.92 27.66
C ILE A 370 26.26 -13.17 27.38
N PRO A 371 25.83 -14.42 27.23
CA PRO A 371 24.40 -14.71 27.11
C PRO A 371 23.63 -14.18 28.33
N ALA A 372 22.45 -13.62 28.13
CA ALA A 372 21.63 -13.01 29.15
C ALA A 372 21.30 -13.96 30.32
N ARG A 373 21.25 -15.27 30.04
CA ARG A 373 21.04 -16.33 31.03
C ARG A 373 22.23 -16.55 31.94
N GLY A 374 23.43 -16.06 31.57
CA GLY A 374 24.66 -16.21 32.35
C GLY A 374 24.87 -15.16 33.45
N SER A 375 23.98 -14.16 33.54
CA SER A 375 24.04 -13.12 34.56
C SER A 375 23.04 -13.38 35.68
N PHE A 376 23.53 -13.36 36.92
CA PHE A 376 22.74 -13.60 38.12
C PHE A 376 22.82 -12.41 39.06
N VAL A 377 21.87 -12.29 39.98
CA VAL A 377 21.92 -11.27 41.04
C VAL A 377 22.40 -11.92 42.36
N ARG A 378 23.50 -11.40 42.92
CA ARG A 378 24.02 -11.85 44.23
C ARG A 378 24.28 -10.62 45.13
N GLY A 379 23.60 -10.61 46.27
CA GLY A 379 23.72 -9.47 47.20
C GLY A 379 23.28 -8.14 46.59
N GLY A 380 22.28 -8.15 45.68
CA GLY A 380 21.78 -6.95 45.00
C GLY A 380 22.65 -6.44 43.85
N LYS A 381 23.75 -7.13 43.50
CA LYS A 381 24.67 -6.75 42.42
C LYS A 381 24.73 -7.83 41.35
N PRO A 382 24.93 -7.47 40.07
CA PRO A 382 25.14 -8.43 39.00
C PRO A 382 26.41 -9.24 39.20
N ALA A 383 26.34 -10.56 39.02
CA ALA A 383 27.42 -11.48 39.13
C ALA A 383 27.33 -12.62 38.11
N VAL A 384 28.48 -13.20 37.76
CA VAL A 384 28.59 -14.39 36.91
C VAL A 384 29.33 -15.49 37.70
N TYR A 385 29.08 -16.73 37.34
CA TYR A 385 29.89 -17.85 37.86
C TYR A 385 30.88 -18.27 36.77
N ILE A 386 32.18 -18.12 37.08
CA ILE A 386 33.25 -18.43 36.15
C ILE A 386 33.73 -19.85 36.43
N GLN A 387 33.88 -20.65 35.41
CA GLN A 387 34.43 -21.97 35.46
C GLN A 387 35.96 -21.91 35.56
N LYS A 388 36.53 -22.40 36.68
CA LYS A 388 37.96 -22.65 36.82
C LYS A 388 38.17 -24.15 37.13
N GLY A 389 38.55 -24.91 36.12
CA GLY A 389 38.59 -26.38 36.22
C GLY A 389 37.21 -26.96 36.53
N GLN A 390 37.07 -27.66 37.65
CA GLN A 390 35.78 -28.21 38.10
C GLN A 390 35.01 -27.32 39.09
N GLN A 391 35.52 -26.12 39.37
CA GLN A 391 34.88 -25.21 40.35
C GLN A 391 34.24 -24.01 39.63
N PHE A 392 33.09 -23.58 40.15
CA PHE A 392 32.38 -22.40 39.69
C PHE A 392 32.51 -21.29 40.74
N LEU A 393 33.28 -20.26 40.42
CA LEU A 393 33.54 -19.14 41.33
C LEU A 393 32.65 -17.94 40.98
N PRO A 394 31.89 -17.40 41.93
CA PRO A 394 31.12 -16.20 41.70
C PRO A 394 32.04 -14.98 41.57
N ARG A 395 31.83 -14.18 40.57
CA ARG A 395 32.52 -12.91 40.36
C ARG A 395 31.52 -11.80 40.09
N GLN A 396 31.62 -10.69 40.79
CA GLN A 396 30.87 -9.49 40.51
C GLN A 396 31.32 -8.92 39.19
N ILE A 397 30.35 -8.47 38.39
CA ILE A 397 30.57 -7.81 37.12
C ILE A 397 29.77 -6.51 37.08
N GLU A 398 30.24 -5.58 36.28
CA GLU A 398 29.48 -4.40 35.92
C GLU A 398 28.86 -4.64 34.54
N VAL A 399 27.53 -4.58 34.48
CA VAL A 399 26.76 -4.81 33.22
C VAL A 399 26.31 -3.50 32.66
N GLY A 400 26.38 -3.43 31.34
CA GLY A 400 25.81 -2.33 30.55
C GLY A 400 24.41 -2.66 30.03
N LYS A 401 24.21 -2.41 28.75
CA LYS A 401 22.96 -2.68 28.05
C LYS A 401 22.74 -4.17 27.85
N ARG A 402 21.47 -4.56 27.80
CA ARG A 402 21.07 -5.95 27.56
C ARG A 402 20.01 -6.00 26.45
N ASN A 403 20.04 -7.06 25.69
CA ASN A 403 18.96 -7.45 24.79
C ASN A 403 18.39 -8.83 25.21
N GLU A 404 17.60 -9.46 24.38
CA GLU A 404 17.01 -10.78 24.66
C GLU A 404 18.04 -11.91 24.75
N GLU A 405 19.15 -11.82 24.02
CA GLU A 405 20.16 -12.88 23.88
C GLU A 405 21.40 -12.62 24.73
N ASP A 406 21.92 -11.39 24.68
CA ASP A 406 23.24 -11.05 25.26
C ASP A 406 23.16 -9.87 26.24
N ILE A 407 24.14 -9.78 27.10
CA ILE A 407 24.41 -8.66 28.02
C ILE A 407 25.82 -8.15 27.74
N VAL A 408 25.96 -6.82 27.63
CA VAL A 408 27.25 -6.15 27.54
C VAL A 408 27.89 -6.14 28.95
N VAL A 409 29.11 -6.62 29.05
CA VAL A 409 29.92 -6.53 30.28
C VAL A 409 30.90 -5.37 30.14
N ILE A 410 30.79 -4.39 31.07
CA ILE A 410 31.68 -3.21 31.11
C ILE A 410 32.98 -3.54 31.79
N SER A 411 32.89 -4.22 32.93
CA SER A 411 34.06 -4.60 33.73
C SER A 411 33.85 -5.89 34.53
N GLY A 412 34.95 -6.51 34.98
CA GLY A 412 34.90 -7.72 35.85
C GLY A 412 35.06 -9.04 35.11
N LEU A 413 35.07 -9.07 33.77
CA LEU A 413 35.22 -10.30 32.96
C LEU A 413 36.22 -10.09 31.83
N LYS A 414 36.94 -11.13 31.42
CA LYS A 414 37.84 -11.12 30.28
C LYS A 414 37.29 -11.93 29.14
N GLU A 415 37.68 -11.59 27.93
CA GLU A 415 37.35 -12.37 26.75
C GLU A 415 37.86 -13.81 26.86
N GLY A 416 37.03 -14.76 26.44
CA GLY A 416 37.36 -16.20 26.52
C GLY A 416 37.08 -16.86 27.85
N GLU A 417 36.78 -16.11 28.93
CA GLU A 417 36.36 -16.71 30.20
C GLU A 417 35.01 -17.42 30.05
N VAL A 418 34.93 -18.60 30.66
CA VAL A 418 33.74 -19.46 30.58
C VAL A 418 32.81 -19.14 31.74
N VAL A 419 31.59 -18.76 31.42
CA VAL A 419 30.52 -18.45 32.39
C VAL A 419 29.42 -19.49 32.35
N THR A 420 28.78 -19.76 33.49
CA THR A 420 27.65 -20.70 33.54
C THR A 420 26.36 -20.03 33.11
N LEU A 421 25.50 -20.80 32.45
CA LEU A 421 24.15 -20.35 32.04
C LEU A 421 23.08 -20.67 33.08
N GLU A 422 23.44 -21.46 34.12
CA GLU A 422 22.57 -21.79 35.24
C GLU A 422 23.31 -21.51 36.57
N ASN A 423 22.54 -21.23 37.63
CA ASN A 423 23.08 -21.02 38.95
C ASN A 423 23.62 -22.36 39.50
N PRO A 424 24.96 -22.50 39.76
CA PRO A 424 25.55 -23.75 40.22
C PRO A 424 24.95 -24.26 41.53
N ALA A 425 24.52 -23.38 42.43
CA ALA A 425 23.90 -23.77 43.70
C ALA A 425 22.50 -24.39 43.49
N GLU A 426 21.76 -23.96 42.50
CA GLU A 426 20.47 -24.56 42.17
C GLU A 426 20.64 -25.85 41.36
N ALA A 427 21.60 -25.91 40.47
CA ALA A 427 21.95 -27.12 39.72
C ALA A 427 22.37 -28.25 40.70
N LEU A 428 23.19 -27.94 41.70
CA LEU A 428 23.55 -28.85 42.79
C LEU A 428 22.34 -29.36 43.59
N LYS A 429 21.40 -28.49 43.95
CA LYS A 429 20.15 -28.86 44.62
C LYS A 429 19.29 -29.79 43.78
N ARG A 430 19.20 -29.55 42.48
CA ARG A 430 18.44 -30.41 41.53
C ARG A 430 19.09 -31.77 41.35
N ALA A 431 20.43 -31.84 41.26
CA ALA A 431 21.15 -33.08 41.14
C ALA A 431 21.00 -33.95 42.42
N LYS A 432 21.06 -33.35 43.62
CA LYS A 432 20.83 -34.03 44.91
C LYS A 432 19.38 -34.48 45.13
N LYS A 433 18.40 -33.92 44.42
CA LYS A 433 16.98 -34.32 44.52
C LYS A 433 16.62 -35.44 43.53
N LYS A 434 17.48 -35.75 42.57
CA LYS A 434 17.32 -36.83 41.57
C LYS A 434 18.07 -38.13 42.00
N LEU A 435 18.92 -38.07 43.01
CA LEU A 435 19.53 -39.21 43.70
C LEU A 435 18.73 -39.59 44.95
#